data_1e183733f5a989e2b4d41ffaba14b6ee
#
_entry.id   1e183733f5a989e2b4d41ffaba14b6ee
#
_cell.length_a   1.000
_cell.length_b   1.000
_cell.length_c   1.000
_cell.angle_alpha   90.00
_cell.angle_beta   90.00
_cell.angle_gamma   90.00
#
_symmetry.space_group_name_H-M   'P 1'
#
loop_
_entity.id
_entity.type
_entity.pdbx_description
1 polymer ?
#
loop_
_entity_poly.entity_id
_entity_poly.type
_entity_poly.pdbx_seq_one_letter_code
_entity_poly.pdbx_strand_id
1 'polypeptide(L)'
;MLRRKKTKIAALLLSLAMAVLMFADVQPQDVGIYAHTFTPYCSHWAYQPYLSHFTYSFFHANALHLILNIWCFLSCVFLADVSCDKLLAAYLIACTAPALSAVPTIGFSGVCFALLGFIMWQSRNKLSYNVSVISCIVLPLLLLPHSVNSLLHAYCYIVAVIVGLLSQLSQSSHNSHSPQ
;
A
#
# COMPACT_ATOMS: atom_id res chain seq x y z
N MET A 1 0.60 -7.95 24.18
CA MET A 1 -0.75 -8.39 23.79
C MET A 1 -1.67 -7.21 23.43
N LEU A 2 -1.78 -6.16 24.24
CA LEU A 2 -2.67 -4.99 24.02
C LEU A 2 -2.40 -4.24 22.70
N ARG A 3 -1.12 -4.03 22.33
CA ARG A 3 -0.70 -3.29 21.12
C ARG A 3 -1.19 -3.98 19.82
N ARG A 4 -1.15 -5.31 19.78
CA ARG A 4 -1.63 -6.10 18.63
C ARG A 4 -3.16 -6.06 18.49
N LYS A 5 -3.90 -6.04 19.60
CA LYS A 5 -5.37 -5.86 19.57
C LYS A 5 -5.76 -4.51 18.96
N LYS A 6 -5.04 -3.44 19.31
CA LYS A 6 -5.28 -2.09 18.78
C LYS A 6 -5.06 -2.06 17.25
N THR A 7 -4.01 -2.71 16.73
CA THR A 7 -3.77 -2.77 15.27
C THR A 7 -4.92 -3.49 14.55
N LYS A 8 -5.40 -4.61 15.07
CA LYS A 8 -6.50 -5.37 14.47
C LYS A 8 -7.81 -4.57 14.46
N ILE A 9 -8.10 -3.87 15.55
CA ILE A 9 -9.27 -2.97 15.61
C ILE A 9 -9.14 -1.83 14.60
N ALA A 10 -7.97 -1.17 14.55
CA ALA A 10 -7.72 -0.10 13.58
C ALA A 10 -7.88 -0.60 12.13
N ALA A 11 -7.40 -1.81 11.82
CA ALA A 11 -7.54 -2.40 10.49
C ALA A 11 -9.02 -2.67 10.13
N LEU A 12 -9.83 -3.14 11.07
CA LEU A 12 -11.27 -3.35 10.84
C LEU A 12 -12.00 -2.02 10.63
N LEU A 13 -11.70 -1.00 11.46
CA LEU A 13 -12.30 0.33 11.31
C LEU A 13 -11.91 0.98 9.97
N LEU A 14 -10.65 0.82 9.55
CA LEU A 14 -10.17 1.31 8.27
C LEU A 14 -10.84 0.61 7.09
N SER A 15 -11.00 -0.72 7.18
CA SER A 15 -11.73 -1.51 6.17
C SER A 15 -13.20 -1.08 6.07
N LEU A 16 -13.84 -0.82 7.19
CA LEU A 16 -15.21 -0.30 7.24
C LEU A 16 -15.29 1.10 6.61
N ALA A 17 -14.35 1.99 6.92
CA ALA A 17 -14.30 3.32 6.34
C ALA A 17 -14.16 3.26 4.80
N MET A 18 -13.27 2.41 4.28
CA MET A 18 -13.15 2.20 2.82
C MET A 18 -14.44 1.64 2.20
N ALA A 19 -15.12 0.72 2.89
CA ALA A 19 -16.40 0.19 2.43
C ALA A 19 -17.50 1.28 2.39
N VAL A 20 -17.54 2.17 3.37
CA VAL A 20 -18.45 3.32 3.37
C VAL A 20 -18.11 4.31 2.26
N LEU A 21 -16.83 4.61 2.05
CA LEU A 21 -16.38 5.53 0.98
C LEU A 21 -16.68 4.98 -0.42
N MET A 22 -16.88 3.68 -0.60
CA MET A 22 -17.31 3.10 -1.87
C MET A 22 -18.67 3.60 -2.34
N PHE A 23 -19.51 4.07 -1.43
CA PHE A 23 -20.82 4.66 -1.75
C PHE A 23 -20.75 6.17 -1.95
N ALA A 24 -19.59 6.80 -1.77
CA ALA A 24 -19.40 8.19 -2.13
C ALA A 24 -19.33 8.33 -3.66
N ASP A 25 -20.07 9.27 -4.22
CA ASP A 25 -20.02 9.59 -5.66
C ASP A 25 -18.77 10.43 -5.97
N VAL A 26 -17.60 9.79 -5.88
CA VAL A 26 -16.30 10.42 -6.10
C VAL A 26 -15.66 9.81 -7.34
N GLN A 27 -15.32 10.66 -8.30
CA GLN A 27 -14.68 10.21 -9.53
C GLN A 27 -13.19 9.95 -9.31
N PRO A 28 -12.61 8.88 -9.93
CA PRO A 28 -11.17 8.59 -9.81
C PRO A 28 -10.28 9.78 -10.19
N GLN A 29 -10.71 10.64 -11.10
CA GLN A 29 -9.99 11.84 -11.54
C GLN A 29 -9.83 12.89 -10.45
N ASP A 30 -10.74 12.92 -9.47
CA ASP A 30 -10.74 13.93 -8.41
C ASP A 30 -9.82 13.54 -7.24
N VAL A 31 -9.61 12.25 -7.02
CA VAL A 31 -8.90 11.73 -5.83
C VAL A 31 -7.69 10.85 -6.16
N GLY A 32 -7.57 10.39 -7.40
CA GLY A 32 -6.48 9.49 -7.82
C GLY A 32 -5.15 10.21 -8.01
N ILE A 33 -4.05 9.45 -7.97
CA ILE A 33 -2.74 9.94 -8.39
C ILE A 33 -2.44 9.52 -9.82
N TYR A 34 -1.97 10.45 -10.64
CA TYR A 34 -1.59 10.19 -12.03
C TYR A 34 -0.53 11.16 -12.53
N ALA A 35 0.21 10.76 -13.56
CA ALA A 35 1.21 11.60 -14.17
C ALA A 35 0.55 12.84 -14.82
N HIS A 36 0.84 14.02 -14.31
CA HIS A 36 0.52 15.25 -15.01
C HIS A 36 1.43 15.43 -16.21
N THR A 37 1.05 14.87 -17.36
CA THR A 37 1.48 15.47 -18.62
C THR A 37 0.78 16.82 -18.68
N PHE A 38 1.54 17.88 -18.83
CA PHE A 38 1.11 19.27 -18.95
C PHE A 38 -0.07 19.44 -19.93
N THR A 39 -1.26 19.11 -19.49
CA THR A 39 -2.50 19.50 -20.16
C THR A 39 -3.15 20.57 -19.31
N PRO A 40 -3.31 21.80 -19.82
CA PRO A 40 -3.95 22.89 -19.10
C PRO A 40 -5.44 22.65 -18.83
N TYR A 41 -5.92 21.43 -18.97
CA TYR A 41 -7.32 21.03 -18.90
C TYR A 41 -7.69 20.19 -17.67
N CYS A 42 -6.96 20.27 -16.58
CA CYS A 42 -7.53 19.90 -15.28
C CYS A 42 -8.41 21.05 -14.78
N SER A 43 -9.55 21.25 -15.48
CA SER A 43 -10.58 22.22 -15.08
C SER A 43 -11.39 21.76 -13.85
N HIS A 44 -11.03 20.64 -13.26
CA HIS A 44 -11.60 20.23 -11.99
C HIS A 44 -10.88 20.96 -10.86
N TRP A 45 -11.44 22.09 -10.47
CA TRP A 45 -11.05 22.90 -9.32
C TRP A 45 -11.02 22.11 -7.99
N ALA A 46 -11.53 20.87 -7.99
CA ALA A 46 -11.50 19.94 -6.85
C ALA A 46 -10.20 19.12 -6.77
N TYR A 47 -9.40 19.01 -7.85
CA TYR A 47 -8.17 18.23 -7.83
C TYR A 47 -7.06 18.93 -7.06
N GLN A 48 -6.64 18.30 -5.96
CA GLN A 48 -5.56 18.76 -5.11
C GLN A 48 -4.42 17.72 -5.19
N PRO A 49 -3.40 17.88 -6.05
CA PRO A 49 -2.39 16.85 -6.30
C PRO A 49 -1.68 16.38 -5.03
N TYR A 50 -1.40 17.29 -4.11
CA TYR A 50 -0.78 16.92 -2.83
C TYR A 50 -1.73 16.14 -1.93
N LEU A 51 -3.01 16.52 -1.86
CA LEU A 51 -4.00 15.83 -1.05
C LEU A 51 -4.31 14.44 -1.60
N SER A 52 -4.31 14.28 -2.93
CA SER A 52 -4.55 13.00 -3.59
C SER A 52 -3.55 11.93 -3.14
N HIS A 53 -2.28 12.26 -2.92
CA HIS A 53 -1.30 11.32 -2.40
C HIS A 53 -1.66 10.75 -1.02
N PHE A 54 -2.40 11.48 -0.20
CA PHE A 54 -2.87 11.00 1.10
C PHE A 54 -4.22 10.31 1.03
N THR A 55 -5.05 10.60 0.04
CA THR A 55 -6.44 10.13 0.03
C THR A 55 -6.73 9.02 -0.98
N TYR A 56 -5.98 8.92 -2.09
CA TYR A 56 -6.24 7.97 -3.17
C TYR A 56 -6.39 6.52 -2.71
N SER A 57 -5.66 6.14 -1.67
CA SER A 57 -5.66 4.78 -1.12
C SER A 57 -7.01 4.35 -0.55
N PHE A 58 -7.87 5.28 -0.16
CA PHE A 58 -9.15 4.96 0.48
C PHE A 58 -10.28 4.76 -0.52
N PHE A 59 -10.13 5.23 -1.75
CA PHE A 59 -11.14 5.11 -2.79
C PHE A 59 -10.88 3.91 -3.69
N HIS A 60 -11.94 3.32 -4.24
CA HIS A 60 -11.84 2.10 -5.05
C HIS A 60 -12.72 2.20 -6.30
N ALA A 61 -12.22 1.66 -7.42
CA ALA A 61 -12.90 1.74 -8.71
C ALA A 61 -14.18 0.89 -8.77
N ASN A 62 -14.24 -0.21 -8.01
CA ASN A 62 -15.38 -1.11 -7.97
C ASN A 62 -15.34 -2.02 -6.74
N ALA A 63 -16.44 -2.73 -6.47
CA ALA A 63 -16.56 -3.59 -5.30
C ALA A 63 -15.55 -4.75 -5.28
N LEU A 64 -15.22 -5.35 -6.43
CA LEU A 64 -14.24 -6.43 -6.48
C LEU A 64 -12.85 -5.92 -6.08
N HIS A 65 -12.45 -4.76 -6.58
CA HIS A 65 -11.19 -4.11 -6.23
C HIS A 65 -11.12 -3.82 -4.72
N LEU A 66 -12.19 -3.29 -4.13
CA LEU A 66 -12.29 -3.08 -2.69
C LEU A 66 -12.15 -4.38 -1.90
N ILE A 67 -12.91 -5.43 -2.28
CA ILE A 67 -12.89 -6.72 -1.58
C ILE A 67 -11.50 -7.34 -1.59
N LEU A 68 -10.81 -7.34 -2.74
CA LEU A 68 -9.46 -7.90 -2.86
C LEU A 68 -8.46 -7.12 -2.00
N ASN A 69 -8.56 -5.79 -1.96
CA ASN A 69 -7.71 -4.96 -1.12
C ASN A 69 -7.96 -5.19 0.38
N ILE A 70 -9.22 -5.22 0.81
CA ILE A 70 -9.59 -5.52 2.21
C ILE A 70 -9.10 -6.91 2.60
N TRP A 71 -9.33 -7.91 1.75
CA TRP A 71 -8.88 -9.28 2.02
C TRP A 71 -7.36 -9.38 2.16
N CYS A 72 -6.59 -8.80 1.25
CA CYS A 72 -5.13 -8.75 1.33
C CYS A 72 -4.68 -8.02 2.60
N PHE A 73 -5.25 -6.85 2.87
CA PHE A 73 -4.92 -6.03 4.03
C PHE A 73 -5.17 -6.75 5.36
N LEU A 74 -6.37 -7.30 5.53
CA LEU A 74 -6.72 -8.04 6.75
C LEU A 74 -5.88 -9.30 6.89
N SER A 75 -5.58 -10.01 5.78
CA SER A 75 -4.66 -11.15 5.81
C SER A 75 -3.27 -10.75 6.32
N CYS A 76 -2.70 -9.66 5.84
CA CYS A 76 -1.43 -9.13 6.35
C CYS A 76 -1.50 -8.82 7.86
N VAL A 77 -2.56 -8.15 8.31
CA VAL A 77 -2.66 -7.72 9.71
C VAL A 77 -2.95 -8.89 10.65
N PHE A 78 -3.81 -9.84 10.25
CA PHE A 78 -4.26 -10.92 11.13
C PHE A 78 -3.36 -12.15 11.10
N LEU A 79 -2.81 -12.52 9.93
CA LEU A 79 -1.98 -13.71 9.78
C LEU A 79 -0.50 -13.44 10.04
N ALA A 80 0.03 -12.30 9.57
CA ALA A 80 1.43 -11.94 9.78
C ALA A 80 1.66 -11.03 10.99
N ASP A 81 0.59 -10.71 11.74
CA ASP A 81 0.63 -9.99 13.01
C ASP A 81 1.38 -8.64 12.92
N VAL A 82 1.04 -7.86 11.90
CA VAL A 82 1.63 -6.55 11.62
C VAL A 82 1.37 -5.56 12.78
N SER A 83 2.39 -4.81 13.17
CA SER A 83 2.28 -3.74 14.18
C SER A 83 1.71 -2.44 13.60
N CYS A 84 1.19 -1.55 14.47
CA CYS A 84 0.72 -0.23 14.05
C CYS A 84 1.81 0.59 13.38
N ASP A 85 3.06 0.48 13.83
CA ASP A 85 4.19 1.23 13.25
C ASP A 85 4.45 0.81 11.79
N LYS A 86 4.40 -0.52 11.52
CA LYS A 86 4.52 -1.04 10.16
C LYS A 86 3.32 -0.65 9.29
N LEU A 87 2.13 -0.61 9.86
CA LEU A 87 0.94 -0.15 9.14
C LEU A 87 1.06 1.32 8.75
N LEU A 88 1.48 2.18 9.70
CA LEU A 88 1.72 3.59 9.42
C LEU A 88 2.85 3.78 8.39
N ALA A 89 3.96 3.05 8.53
CA ALA A 89 5.06 3.10 7.58
C ALA A 89 4.62 2.66 6.17
N ALA A 90 3.82 1.60 6.05
CA ALA A 90 3.28 1.14 4.78
C ALA A 90 2.38 2.20 4.13
N TYR A 91 1.54 2.86 4.90
CA TYR A 91 0.72 3.97 4.42
C TYR A 91 1.58 5.16 3.95
N LEU A 92 2.58 5.56 4.73
CA LEU A 92 3.49 6.65 4.34
C LEU A 92 4.28 6.31 3.06
N ILE A 93 4.73 5.06 2.90
CA ILE A 93 5.38 4.61 1.66
C ILE A 93 4.41 4.74 0.48
N ALA A 94 3.15 4.35 0.64
CA ALA A 94 2.16 4.52 -0.42
C ALA A 94 1.91 5.99 -0.76
N CYS A 95 1.89 6.89 0.23
CA CYS A 95 1.76 8.34 0.01
C CYS A 95 2.94 8.94 -0.76
N THR A 96 4.13 8.35 -0.69
CA THR A 96 5.32 8.83 -1.44
C THR A 96 5.47 8.20 -2.82
N ALA A 97 4.53 7.33 -3.22
CA ALA A 97 4.61 6.67 -4.51
C ALA A 97 4.53 7.68 -5.66
N PRO A 98 5.44 7.58 -6.66
CA PRO A 98 5.41 8.48 -7.79
C PRO A 98 4.18 8.25 -8.67
N ALA A 99 3.58 9.32 -9.15
CA ALA A 99 2.44 9.32 -10.06
C ALA A 99 2.92 9.04 -11.50
N LEU A 100 3.22 7.78 -11.82
CA LEU A 100 3.79 7.37 -13.11
C LEU A 100 2.73 6.92 -14.12
N SER A 101 1.49 6.69 -13.70
CA SER A 101 0.41 6.26 -14.58
C SER A 101 -0.28 7.45 -15.25
N ALA A 102 -0.60 7.32 -16.53
CA ALA A 102 -1.46 8.29 -17.23
C ALA A 102 -2.94 8.17 -16.82
N VAL A 103 -3.32 7.06 -16.19
CA VAL A 103 -4.68 6.81 -15.69
C VAL A 103 -4.70 7.04 -14.19
N PRO A 104 -5.74 7.70 -13.64
CA PRO A 104 -5.88 7.93 -12.21
C PRO A 104 -5.81 6.61 -11.43
N THR A 105 -4.87 6.54 -10.50
CA THR A 105 -4.69 5.36 -9.63
C THR A 105 -5.38 5.62 -8.30
N ILE A 106 -6.28 4.73 -7.94
CA ILE A 106 -6.96 4.69 -6.63
C ILE A 106 -6.89 3.28 -6.06
N GLY A 107 -6.97 3.14 -4.75
CA GLY A 107 -7.03 1.85 -4.06
C GLY A 107 -5.95 1.62 -3.04
N PHE A 108 -6.26 0.78 -2.07
CA PHE A 108 -5.40 0.46 -0.93
C PHE A 108 -4.25 -0.50 -1.26
N SER A 109 -4.14 -0.93 -2.51
CA SER A 109 -3.17 -1.92 -2.97
C SER A 109 -1.71 -1.51 -2.72
N GLY A 110 -1.38 -0.23 -2.86
CA GLY A 110 -0.05 0.29 -2.53
C GLY A 110 0.35 -0.02 -1.08
N VAL A 111 -0.56 0.21 -0.13
CA VAL A 111 -0.37 -0.13 1.28
C VAL A 111 -0.25 -1.65 1.47
N CYS A 112 -1.06 -2.44 0.78
CA CYS A 112 -0.98 -3.91 0.81
C CYS A 112 0.41 -4.40 0.35
N PHE A 113 0.92 -3.89 -0.77
CA PHE A 113 2.24 -4.29 -1.28
C PHE A 113 3.38 -3.82 -0.37
N ALA A 114 3.28 -2.64 0.26
CA ALA A 114 4.23 -2.22 1.29
C ALA A 114 4.19 -3.15 2.52
N LEU A 115 3.02 -3.58 2.99
CA LEU A 115 2.91 -4.55 4.07
C LEU A 115 3.53 -5.90 3.69
N LEU A 116 3.30 -6.38 2.46
CA LEU A 116 3.95 -7.59 1.95
C LEU A 116 5.47 -7.46 1.95
N GLY A 117 6.02 -6.27 1.62
CA GLY A 117 7.45 -5.99 1.73
C GLY A 117 8.00 -6.12 3.16
N PHE A 118 7.28 -5.61 4.16
CA PHE A 118 7.65 -5.80 5.57
C PHE A 118 7.53 -7.25 6.06
N ILE A 119 6.52 -7.99 5.56
CA ILE A 119 6.28 -9.40 5.93
C ILE A 119 7.36 -10.32 5.34
N MET A 120 7.95 -9.97 4.19
CA MET A 120 9.02 -10.74 3.56
C MET A 120 10.14 -11.10 4.56
N TRP A 121 10.49 -10.19 5.47
CA TRP A 121 11.54 -10.41 6.47
C TRP A 121 11.17 -11.45 7.53
N GLN A 122 9.88 -11.73 7.72
CA GLN A 122 9.36 -12.75 8.63
C GLN A 122 9.21 -14.12 7.95
N SER A 123 9.26 -14.17 6.62
CA SER A 123 9.08 -15.42 5.86
C SER A 123 10.26 -16.36 6.06
N ARG A 124 9.97 -17.66 6.28
CA ARG A 124 10.99 -18.72 6.37
C ARG A 124 11.65 -18.97 5.02
N ASN A 125 10.87 -18.97 3.94
CA ASN A 125 11.36 -19.13 2.57
C ASN A 125 11.19 -17.80 1.81
N LYS A 126 12.20 -16.94 1.92
CA LYS A 126 12.21 -15.62 1.29
C LYS A 126 12.15 -15.69 -0.23
N LEU A 127 12.81 -16.70 -0.84
CA LEU A 127 12.80 -16.84 -2.31
C LEU A 127 11.40 -17.14 -2.83
N SER A 128 10.75 -18.17 -2.30
CA SER A 128 9.38 -18.54 -2.70
C SER A 128 8.39 -17.40 -2.46
N TYR A 129 8.53 -16.70 -1.32
CA TYR A 129 7.72 -15.55 -0.98
C TYR A 129 7.87 -14.41 -2.00
N ASN A 130 9.13 -14.03 -2.32
CA ASN A 130 9.42 -12.99 -3.31
C ASN A 130 8.89 -13.37 -4.69
N VAL A 131 9.10 -14.62 -5.13
CA VAL A 131 8.58 -15.11 -6.42
C VAL A 131 7.05 -14.94 -6.47
N SER A 132 6.33 -15.30 -5.41
CA SER A 132 4.88 -15.15 -5.35
C SER A 132 4.44 -13.69 -5.42
N VAL A 133 5.07 -12.79 -4.65
CA VAL A 133 4.71 -11.36 -4.66
C VAL A 133 5.06 -10.71 -6.01
N ILE A 134 6.24 -11.02 -6.56
CA ILE A 134 6.67 -10.52 -7.87
C ILE A 134 5.70 -11.01 -8.97
N SER A 135 5.24 -12.25 -8.89
CA SER A 135 4.23 -12.76 -9.83
C SER A 135 2.91 -11.96 -9.71
N CYS A 136 2.49 -11.58 -8.50
CA CYS A 136 1.32 -10.72 -8.31
C CYS A 136 1.50 -9.30 -8.88
N ILE A 137 2.72 -8.84 -9.07
CA ILE A 137 3.03 -7.54 -9.69
C ILE A 137 3.14 -7.69 -11.22
N VAL A 138 3.85 -8.73 -11.69
CA VAL A 138 4.18 -8.91 -13.11
C VAL A 138 3.00 -9.43 -13.93
N LEU A 139 2.21 -10.37 -13.39
CA LEU A 139 1.07 -10.92 -14.14
C LEU A 139 0.03 -9.83 -14.48
N PRO A 140 -0.41 -8.94 -13.59
CA PRO A 140 -1.28 -7.84 -13.95
C PRO A 140 -0.64 -6.87 -14.94
N LEU A 141 0.68 -6.62 -14.86
CA LEU A 141 1.39 -5.79 -15.83
C LEU A 141 1.29 -6.35 -17.26
N LEU A 142 1.36 -7.67 -17.39
CA LEU A 142 1.30 -8.35 -18.70
C LEU A 142 -0.13 -8.54 -19.20
N LEU A 143 -1.07 -8.85 -18.30
CA LEU A 143 -2.43 -9.25 -18.67
C LEU A 143 -3.43 -8.08 -18.67
N LEU A 144 -3.20 -7.07 -17.80
CA LEU A 144 -4.10 -5.95 -17.53
C LEU A 144 -3.35 -4.61 -17.44
N PRO A 145 -2.51 -4.25 -18.42
CA PRO A 145 -1.56 -3.12 -18.31
C PRO A 145 -2.22 -1.76 -18.09
N HIS A 146 -3.50 -1.62 -18.47
CA HIS A 146 -4.25 -0.38 -18.32
C HIS A 146 -5.21 -0.36 -17.12
N SER A 147 -5.33 -1.48 -16.40
CA SER A 147 -6.29 -1.62 -15.30
C SER A 147 -5.63 -1.66 -13.92
N VAL A 148 -4.33 -1.99 -13.87
CA VAL A 148 -3.59 -2.16 -12.61
C VAL A 148 -2.28 -1.38 -12.68
N ASN A 149 -2.04 -0.52 -11.71
CA ASN A 149 -0.77 0.21 -11.61
C ASN A 149 0.31 -0.66 -10.94
N SER A 150 0.88 -1.59 -11.73
CA SER A 150 1.93 -2.50 -11.26
C SER A 150 3.23 -1.77 -10.86
N LEU A 151 3.51 -0.59 -11.42
CA LEU A 151 4.67 0.22 -11.02
C LEU A 151 4.53 0.75 -9.60
N LEU A 152 3.33 1.19 -9.21
CA LEU A 152 3.02 1.57 -7.82
C LEU A 152 3.21 0.39 -6.87
N HIS A 153 2.74 -0.80 -7.25
CA HIS A 153 2.90 -2.01 -6.45
C HIS A 153 4.38 -2.37 -6.27
N ALA A 154 5.16 -2.35 -7.36
CA ALA A 154 6.61 -2.60 -7.32
C ALA A 154 7.33 -1.59 -6.43
N TYR A 155 7.04 -0.30 -6.59
CA TYR A 155 7.61 0.77 -5.76
C TYR A 155 7.34 0.52 -4.27
N CYS A 156 6.07 0.35 -3.90
CA CYS A 156 5.68 0.17 -2.50
C CYS A 156 6.33 -1.08 -1.89
N TYR A 157 6.37 -2.19 -2.63
CA TYR A 157 7.02 -3.41 -2.20
C TYR A 157 8.52 -3.24 -1.96
N ILE A 158 9.25 -2.71 -2.95
CA ILE A 158 10.71 -2.54 -2.91
C ILE A 158 11.11 -1.58 -1.78
N VAL A 159 10.45 -0.43 -1.67
CA VAL A 159 10.75 0.55 -0.62
C VAL A 159 10.52 -0.07 0.77
N ALA A 160 9.44 -0.81 0.97
CA ALA A 160 9.18 -1.47 2.24
C ALA A 160 10.18 -2.57 2.57
N VAL A 161 10.67 -3.32 1.58
CA VAL A 161 11.77 -4.29 1.76
C VAL A 161 13.05 -3.59 2.23
N ILE A 162 13.42 -2.47 1.60
CA ILE A 162 14.60 -1.68 1.98
C ILE A 162 14.46 -1.11 3.39
N VAL A 163 13.34 -0.47 3.71
CA VAL A 163 13.07 0.08 5.04
C VAL A 163 13.08 -1.01 6.11
N GLY A 164 12.54 -2.19 5.80
CA GLY A 164 12.59 -3.35 6.68
C GLY A 164 14.03 -3.84 6.95
N LEU A 165 14.89 -3.85 5.93
CA LEU A 165 16.31 -4.20 6.07
C LEU A 165 17.04 -3.20 6.98
N LEU A 166 16.89 -1.92 6.71
CA LEU A 166 17.52 -0.86 7.49
C LEU A 166 17.12 -0.92 8.96
N SER A 167 15.85 -1.20 9.24
CA SER A 167 15.36 -1.40 10.61
C SER A 167 16.01 -2.57 11.32
N GLN A 168 16.26 -3.70 10.63
CA GLN A 168 16.95 -4.85 11.22
C GLN A 168 18.42 -4.55 11.51
N LEU A 169 19.12 -3.88 10.60
CA LEU A 169 20.54 -3.50 10.78
C LEU A 169 20.71 -2.56 11.97
N SER A 170 19.82 -1.58 12.13
CA SER A 170 19.83 -0.66 13.28
C SER A 170 19.65 -1.39 14.62
N GLN A 171 18.74 -2.37 14.67
CA GLN A 171 18.52 -3.16 15.89
C GLN A 171 19.72 -4.04 16.25
N SER A 172 20.39 -4.62 15.26
CA SER A 172 21.58 -5.45 15.46
C SER A 172 22.75 -4.64 16.02
N SER A 173 22.98 -3.42 15.52
CA SER A 173 24.03 -2.52 16.01
C SER A 173 23.80 -2.08 17.46
N HIS A 174 22.56 -1.83 17.85
CA HIS A 174 22.22 -1.42 19.21
C HIS A 174 22.45 -2.54 20.24
N ASN A 175 22.13 -3.78 19.86
CA ASN A 175 22.33 -4.95 20.73
C ASN A 175 23.80 -5.33 20.92
N SER A 176 24.70 -5.00 19.98
CA SER A 176 26.14 -5.26 20.09
C SER A 176 26.87 -4.28 21.03
N HIS A 177 26.27 -3.16 21.39
CA HIS A 177 26.84 -2.14 22.25
C HIS A 177 26.27 -2.13 23.68
N SER A 178 25.37 -3.06 24.06
CA SER A 178 24.92 -3.22 25.44
C SER A 178 25.95 -4.04 26.21
N PRO A 179 26.74 -3.46 27.15
CA PRO A 179 27.63 -4.24 28.01
C PRO A 179 26.78 -5.15 28.93
N GLN A 180 27.21 -6.40 29.05
CA GLN A 180 26.66 -7.35 30.05
C GLN A 180 27.01 -6.93 31.47
#